data_2636781d18d838c0b884ff5fb2ba1796
#
_entry.id   2636781d18d838c0b884ff5fb2ba1796
#
_cell.length_a   1.000
_cell.length_b   1.000
_cell.length_c   1.000
_cell.angle_alpha   90.00
_cell.angle_beta   90.00
_cell.angle_gamma   90.00
#
_symmetry.space_group_name_H-M   'P 1'
#
loop_
_entity.id
_entity.type
_entity.pdbx_description
1 polymer ?
#
loop_
_entity_poly.entity_id
_entity_poly.type
_entity_poly.pdbx_seq_one_letter_code
_entity_poly.pdbx_strand_id
1 'polypeptide(L)'
;MNDDESNLPANRLWQPTTAKWFAVVFGGSVLYAIVRYHFTGDVEWRHFPVFILNKATSLAAVIFVAASYLVGKTIRWYDGDKRLRLVVIKFCGLMGFSLAGIHAVLSLTIWTPAYFAKYFDEAGQLNLQGSLGMAAGVVALFFLTSPAISTLPMMPKALGGKRWKRAQRMGYVSLILVAVHLVALGFKGWLKPQAWPAGMPSISLLAFIAAMVPLIIRRKLIYERQKREAEAS
;
A
#
# COMPACT_ATOMS: atom_id res chain seq x y z
N MET A 1 18.17 -16.45 14.87
CA MET A 1 16.97 -16.69 14.05
C MET A 1 17.11 -18.13 13.59
N ASN A 2 16.30 -19.03 14.15
CA ASN A 2 16.39 -20.47 13.83
C ASN A 2 16.11 -20.67 12.35
N ASP A 3 16.89 -21.53 11.70
CA ASP A 3 16.82 -21.82 10.25
C ASP A 3 15.43 -22.28 9.76
N ASP A 4 14.61 -22.76 10.67
CA ASP A 4 13.25 -23.27 10.41
C ASP A 4 12.20 -22.17 10.18
N GLU A 5 12.43 -20.94 10.65
CA GLU A 5 11.48 -19.84 10.51
C GLU A 5 11.54 -19.11 9.14
N SER A 6 12.67 -19.25 8.42
CA SER A 6 12.88 -18.57 7.14
C SER A 6 12.26 -19.30 5.95
N ASN A 7 11.93 -20.57 6.05
CA ASN A 7 11.51 -21.46 4.98
C ASN A 7 10.03 -21.88 5.10
N LEU A 8 9.12 -20.95 5.43
CA LEU A 8 7.69 -21.26 5.35
C LEU A 8 7.31 -21.56 3.89
N PRO A 9 6.88 -22.78 3.57
CA PRO A 9 6.48 -23.13 2.20
C PRO A 9 5.30 -22.27 1.75
N ALA A 10 5.22 -21.98 0.45
CA ALA A 10 4.23 -21.06 -0.13
C ALA A 10 2.77 -21.46 0.21
N ASN A 11 2.48 -22.76 0.37
CA ASN A 11 1.17 -23.25 0.78
C ASN A 11 0.76 -22.82 2.21
N ARG A 12 1.71 -22.38 3.04
CA ARG A 12 1.43 -21.85 4.39
C ARG A 12 1.11 -20.36 4.41
N LEU A 13 1.31 -19.64 3.31
CA LEU A 13 0.92 -18.24 3.24
C LEU A 13 -0.60 -18.08 3.10
N TRP A 14 -1.25 -19.04 2.43
CA TRP A 14 -2.70 -19.05 2.27
C TRP A 14 -3.33 -19.94 3.35
N GLN A 15 -3.83 -19.32 4.38
CA GLN A 15 -4.48 -19.93 5.54
C GLN A 15 -5.84 -19.27 5.78
N PRO A 16 -6.74 -19.87 6.56
CA PRO A 16 -8.04 -19.24 6.88
C PRO A 16 -7.91 -17.81 7.39
N THR A 17 -6.91 -17.52 8.22
CA THR A 17 -6.65 -16.17 8.74
C THR A 17 -6.24 -15.20 7.65
N THR A 18 -5.29 -15.57 6.77
CA THR A 18 -4.84 -14.69 5.68
C THR A 18 -5.89 -14.55 4.59
N ALA A 19 -6.68 -15.59 4.32
CA ALA A 19 -7.84 -15.55 3.43
C ALA A 19 -8.91 -14.56 3.95
N LYS A 20 -9.20 -14.57 5.25
CA LYS A 20 -10.09 -13.57 5.87
C LYS A 20 -9.55 -12.15 5.71
N TRP A 21 -8.26 -11.94 5.96
CA TRP A 21 -7.61 -10.64 5.73
C TRP A 21 -7.78 -10.18 4.27
N PHE A 22 -7.54 -11.09 3.32
CA PHE A 22 -7.72 -10.77 1.91
C PHE A 22 -9.17 -10.40 1.60
N ALA A 23 -10.12 -11.22 2.02
CA ALA A 23 -11.54 -10.99 1.77
C ALA A 23 -12.02 -9.65 2.35
N VAL A 24 -11.63 -9.33 3.58
CA VAL A 24 -12.02 -8.08 4.23
C VAL A 24 -11.39 -6.87 3.57
N VAL A 25 -10.07 -6.89 3.33
CA VAL A 25 -9.36 -5.72 2.79
C VAL A 25 -9.67 -5.52 1.31
N PHE A 26 -9.52 -6.56 0.51
CA PHE A 26 -9.76 -6.45 -0.94
C PHE A 26 -11.25 -6.32 -1.26
N GLY A 27 -12.09 -7.17 -0.67
CA GLY A 27 -13.55 -7.10 -0.82
C GLY A 27 -14.12 -5.77 -0.33
N GLY A 28 -13.68 -5.29 0.82
CA GLY A 28 -14.04 -3.97 1.34
C GLY A 28 -13.60 -2.82 0.43
N SER A 29 -12.39 -2.92 -0.17
CA SER A 29 -11.90 -1.92 -1.13
C SER A 29 -12.72 -1.92 -2.42
N VAL A 30 -13.12 -3.11 -2.92
CA VAL A 30 -14.00 -3.24 -4.09
C VAL A 30 -15.38 -2.67 -3.80
N LEU A 31 -15.98 -3.06 -2.67
CA LEU A 31 -17.30 -2.58 -2.26
C LEU A 31 -17.30 -1.04 -2.10
N TYR A 32 -16.28 -0.51 -1.43
CA TYR A 32 -16.14 0.94 -1.28
C TYR A 32 -16.01 1.64 -2.64
N ALA A 33 -15.21 1.10 -3.56
CA ALA A 33 -15.06 1.66 -4.89
C ALA A 33 -16.37 1.63 -5.69
N ILE A 34 -17.11 0.51 -5.64
CA ILE A 34 -18.40 0.38 -6.32
C ILE A 34 -19.39 1.43 -5.78
N VAL A 35 -19.58 1.48 -4.46
CA VAL A 35 -20.52 2.42 -3.86
C VAL A 35 -20.15 3.86 -4.21
N ARG A 36 -18.88 4.22 -4.03
CA ARG A 36 -18.43 5.60 -4.24
C ARG A 36 -18.48 6.06 -5.70
N TYR A 37 -18.20 5.21 -6.65
CA TYR A 37 -18.05 5.63 -8.05
C TYR A 37 -19.27 5.34 -8.90
N HIS A 38 -20.00 4.25 -8.65
CA HIS A 38 -21.19 3.90 -9.44
C HIS A 38 -22.50 4.27 -8.76
N PHE A 39 -22.63 4.02 -7.45
CA PHE A 39 -23.89 4.31 -6.76
C PHE A 39 -24.03 5.76 -6.31
N THR A 40 -22.94 6.39 -5.88
CA THR A 40 -22.97 7.79 -5.40
C THR A 40 -22.23 8.76 -6.31
N GLY A 41 -21.47 8.27 -7.27
CA GLY A 41 -20.77 9.05 -8.29
C GLY A 41 -21.33 8.80 -9.68
N ASP A 42 -20.77 9.49 -10.67
CA ASP A 42 -21.28 9.54 -12.04
C ASP A 42 -20.50 8.63 -13.02
N VAL A 43 -19.75 7.63 -12.50
CA VAL A 43 -18.99 6.71 -13.34
C VAL A 43 -19.92 5.68 -13.95
N GLU A 44 -19.99 5.64 -15.29
CA GLU A 44 -20.82 4.70 -16.01
C GLU A 44 -20.39 3.24 -15.79
N TRP A 45 -21.35 2.31 -15.73
CA TRP A 45 -21.10 0.88 -15.50
C TRP A 45 -20.23 0.22 -16.56
N ARG A 46 -20.15 0.76 -17.79
CA ARG A 46 -19.24 0.25 -18.82
C ARG A 46 -17.77 0.34 -18.42
N HIS A 47 -17.41 1.23 -17.49
CA HIS A 47 -16.06 1.39 -16.97
C HIS A 47 -15.77 0.51 -15.75
N PHE A 48 -16.76 -0.29 -15.31
CA PHE A 48 -16.70 -1.09 -14.09
C PHE A 48 -15.43 -1.95 -13.98
N PRO A 49 -15.07 -2.83 -14.95
CA PRO A 49 -14.01 -3.79 -14.68
C PRO A 49 -12.68 -3.12 -14.41
N VAL A 50 -12.23 -2.25 -15.31
CA VAL A 50 -10.87 -1.69 -15.24
C VAL A 50 -10.78 -0.55 -14.24
N PHE A 51 -11.75 0.38 -14.25
CA PHE A 51 -11.71 1.55 -13.39
C PHE A 51 -11.88 1.17 -11.90
N ILE A 52 -12.86 0.34 -11.58
CA ILE A 52 -13.13 -0.08 -10.19
C ILE A 52 -12.01 -0.97 -9.67
N LEU A 53 -11.54 -1.95 -10.46
CA LEU A 53 -10.42 -2.78 -10.05
C LEU A 53 -9.14 -1.96 -9.84
N ASN A 54 -8.88 -0.97 -10.69
CA ASN A 54 -7.76 -0.06 -10.49
C ASN A 54 -7.86 0.66 -9.12
N LYS A 55 -9.03 1.19 -8.78
CA LYS A 55 -9.26 1.88 -7.49
C LYS A 55 -9.17 0.93 -6.29
N ALA A 56 -9.79 -0.23 -6.42
CA ALA A 56 -9.80 -1.24 -5.36
C ALA A 56 -8.39 -1.82 -5.10
N THR A 57 -7.66 -2.17 -6.15
CA THR A 57 -6.30 -2.71 -6.03
C THR A 57 -5.35 -1.67 -5.43
N SER A 58 -5.46 -0.39 -5.78
CA SER A 58 -4.63 0.68 -5.21
C SER A 58 -4.86 0.83 -3.71
N LEU A 59 -6.12 0.87 -3.25
CA LEU A 59 -6.44 0.99 -1.83
C LEU A 59 -5.99 -0.24 -1.05
N ALA A 60 -6.36 -1.43 -1.53
CA ALA A 60 -5.99 -2.68 -0.89
C ALA A 60 -4.47 -2.87 -0.82
N ALA A 61 -3.73 -2.53 -1.89
CA ALA A 61 -2.27 -2.59 -1.90
C ALA A 61 -1.65 -1.78 -0.77
N VAL A 62 -2.08 -0.51 -0.63
CA VAL A 62 -1.54 0.36 0.43
C VAL A 62 -1.90 -0.15 1.81
N ILE A 63 -3.15 -0.61 2.03
CA ILE A 63 -3.57 -1.18 3.32
C ILE A 63 -2.73 -2.42 3.66
N PHE A 64 -2.51 -3.33 2.72
CA PHE A 64 -1.70 -4.53 2.95
C PHE A 64 -0.23 -4.18 3.23
N VAL A 65 0.38 -3.28 2.46
CA VAL A 65 1.75 -2.82 2.74
C VAL A 65 1.81 -2.19 4.13
N ALA A 66 0.90 -1.29 4.46
CA ALA A 66 0.84 -0.66 5.78
C ALA A 66 0.69 -1.69 6.91
N ALA A 67 -0.22 -2.66 6.75
CA ALA A 67 -0.44 -3.73 7.72
C ALA A 67 0.82 -4.57 7.94
N SER A 68 1.61 -4.86 6.90
CA SER A 68 2.87 -5.61 7.03
C SER A 68 3.88 -4.92 7.97
N TYR A 69 3.85 -3.59 8.04
CA TYR A 69 4.72 -2.82 8.93
C TYR A 69 4.14 -2.60 10.34
N LEU A 70 2.82 -2.70 10.48
CA LEU A 70 2.11 -2.49 11.75
C LEU A 70 2.02 -3.78 12.59
N VAL A 71 1.65 -4.90 11.98
CA VAL A 71 1.39 -6.18 12.67
C VAL A 71 2.64 -6.68 13.43
N GLY A 72 3.83 -6.33 12.99
CA GLY A 72 5.06 -6.78 13.63
C GLY A 72 5.48 -6.01 14.88
N LYS A 73 5.04 -4.76 15.05
CA LYS A 73 5.56 -3.85 16.08
C LYS A 73 4.52 -3.23 17.00
N THR A 74 3.33 -3.03 16.51
CA THR A 74 2.32 -2.21 17.17
C THR A 74 1.05 -3.00 17.48
N ILE A 75 0.67 -3.89 16.57
CA ILE A 75 -0.52 -4.71 16.72
C ILE A 75 -0.10 -6.08 17.25
N ARG A 76 -0.33 -6.29 18.54
CA ARG A 76 0.01 -7.55 19.23
C ARG A 76 -1.10 -8.62 19.12
N TRP A 77 -1.88 -8.59 18.04
CA TRP A 77 -3.02 -9.50 17.87
C TRP A 77 -2.65 -10.99 17.87
N TYR A 78 -1.37 -11.30 17.68
CA TYR A 78 -0.85 -12.68 17.63
C TYR A 78 0.31 -12.87 18.61
N ASP A 79 0.28 -12.22 19.77
CA ASP A 79 1.40 -12.27 20.75
C ASP A 79 1.69 -13.71 21.25
N GLY A 80 0.68 -14.57 21.30
CA GLY A 80 0.83 -15.98 21.66
C GLY A 80 1.35 -16.87 20.53
N ASP A 81 1.27 -16.45 19.26
CA ASP A 81 1.68 -17.23 18.09
C ASP A 81 2.62 -16.43 17.17
N LYS A 82 3.91 -16.50 17.50
CA LYS A 82 4.97 -15.85 16.70
C LYS A 82 4.97 -16.32 15.25
N ARG A 83 4.64 -17.59 15.00
CA ARG A 83 4.64 -18.18 13.65
C ARG A 83 3.51 -17.61 12.80
N LEU A 84 2.30 -17.57 13.35
CA LEU A 84 1.14 -16.97 12.66
C LEU A 84 1.37 -15.50 12.35
N ARG A 85 1.95 -14.75 13.30
CA ARG A 85 2.32 -13.35 13.10
C ARG A 85 3.27 -13.16 11.92
N LEU A 86 4.32 -13.97 11.80
CA LEU A 86 5.26 -13.91 10.67
C LEU A 86 4.59 -14.25 9.34
N VAL A 87 3.69 -15.24 9.32
CA VAL A 87 2.89 -15.59 8.13
C VAL A 87 2.04 -14.40 7.69
N VAL A 88 1.33 -13.76 8.62
CA VAL A 88 0.48 -12.58 8.32
C VAL A 88 1.31 -11.41 7.79
N ILE A 89 2.44 -11.09 8.42
CA ILE A 89 3.36 -10.03 7.96
C ILE A 89 3.82 -10.30 6.52
N LYS A 90 4.30 -11.52 6.27
CA LYS A 90 4.79 -11.92 4.95
C LYS A 90 3.68 -11.90 3.91
N PHE A 91 2.51 -12.45 4.26
CA PHE A 91 1.33 -12.42 3.40
C PHE A 91 0.93 -10.98 3.02
N CYS A 92 0.79 -10.10 4.02
CA CYS A 92 0.43 -8.70 3.78
C CYS A 92 1.45 -7.98 2.88
N GLY A 93 2.75 -8.18 3.12
CA GLY A 93 3.80 -7.58 2.29
C GLY A 93 3.77 -8.04 0.83
N LEU A 94 3.66 -9.35 0.60
CA LEU A 94 3.61 -9.92 -0.76
C LEU A 94 2.30 -9.58 -1.47
N MET A 95 1.16 -9.64 -0.77
CA MET A 95 -0.14 -9.29 -1.33
C MET A 95 -0.20 -7.81 -1.69
N GLY A 96 0.31 -6.93 -0.81
CA GLY A 96 0.41 -5.51 -1.09
C GLY A 96 1.27 -5.22 -2.32
N PHE A 97 2.42 -5.89 -2.48
CA PHE A 97 3.27 -5.77 -3.66
C PHE A 97 2.57 -6.26 -4.94
N SER A 98 1.92 -7.43 -4.89
CA SER A 98 1.20 -8.00 -6.04
C SER A 98 0.06 -7.09 -6.50
N LEU A 99 -0.74 -6.59 -5.57
CA LEU A 99 -1.84 -5.67 -5.88
C LEU A 99 -1.33 -4.31 -6.37
N ALA A 100 -0.19 -3.81 -5.88
CA ALA A 100 0.45 -2.60 -6.40
C ALA A 100 0.92 -2.79 -7.85
N GLY A 101 1.47 -3.96 -8.19
CA GLY A 101 1.81 -4.33 -9.57
C GLY A 101 0.58 -4.37 -10.48
N ILE A 102 -0.50 -5.03 -10.03
CA ILE A 102 -1.77 -5.06 -10.78
C ILE A 102 -2.32 -3.64 -10.96
N HIS A 103 -2.32 -2.82 -9.90
CA HIS A 103 -2.72 -1.41 -9.98
C HIS A 103 -1.89 -0.64 -11.02
N ALA A 104 -0.58 -0.83 -11.07
CA ALA A 104 0.29 -0.16 -12.03
C ALA A 104 -0.09 -0.55 -13.47
N VAL A 105 -0.28 -1.85 -13.75
CA VAL A 105 -0.71 -2.34 -15.07
C VAL A 105 -2.07 -1.76 -15.46
N LEU A 106 -3.06 -1.87 -14.57
CA LEU A 106 -4.41 -1.30 -14.82
C LEU A 106 -4.34 0.22 -15.02
N SER A 107 -3.51 0.92 -14.24
CA SER A 107 -3.33 2.37 -14.41
C SER A 107 -2.80 2.71 -15.80
N LEU A 108 -1.80 2.00 -16.31
CA LEU A 108 -1.25 2.26 -17.64
C LEU A 108 -2.30 2.08 -18.75
N THR A 109 -3.27 1.18 -18.59
CA THR A 109 -4.33 0.98 -19.59
C THR A 109 -5.38 2.10 -19.61
N ILE A 110 -5.60 2.79 -18.48
CA ILE A 110 -6.63 3.85 -18.37
C ILE A 110 -6.04 5.24 -18.16
N TRP A 111 -4.70 5.41 -18.23
CA TRP A 111 -4.05 6.72 -18.06
C TRP A 111 -4.15 7.56 -19.33
N THR A 112 -5.34 8.02 -19.59
CA THR A 112 -5.71 8.81 -20.79
C THR A 112 -6.56 10.00 -20.39
N PRO A 113 -6.63 11.04 -21.23
CA PRO A 113 -7.52 12.19 -21.02
C PRO A 113 -8.99 11.79 -20.81
N ALA A 114 -9.44 10.70 -21.47
CA ALA A 114 -10.82 10.22 -21.36
C ALA A 114 -11.19 9.79 -19.92
N TYR A 115 -10.22 9.21 -19.17
CA TYR A 115 -10.45 8.80 -17.79
C TYR A 115 -9.98 9.83 -16.75
N PHE A 116 -8.95 10.59 -17.08
CA PHE A 116 -8.27 11.46 -16.12
C PHE A 116 -7.91 12.82 -16.70
N ALA A 117 -8.87 13.48 -17.35
CA ALA A 117 -8.69 14.77 -18.05
C ALA A 117 -7.88 15.80 -17.23
N LYS A 118 -8.10 15.86 -15.90
CA LYS A 118 -7.43 16.84 -15.02
C LYS A 118 -5.90 16.71 -14.92
N TYR A 119 -5.32 15.60 -15.39
CA TYR A 119 -3.87 15.36 -15.39
C TYR A 119 -3.22 15.56 -16.74
N PHE A 120 -4.00 16.00 -17.71
CA PHE A 120 -3.55 16.29 -19.07
C PHE A 120 -3.78 17.76 -19.40
N ASP A 121 -2.98 18.31 -20.29
CA ASP A 121 -3.15 19.64 -20.87
C ASP A 121 -4.03 19.56 -22.13
N GLU A 122 -4.24 20.72 -22.78
CA GLU A 122 -5.05 20.82 -24.00
C GLU A 122 -4.46 20.05 -25.19
N ALA A 123 -3.14 19.84 -25.20
CA ALA A 123 -2.44 19.04 -26.21
C ALA A 123 -2.50 17.52 -25.93
N GLY A 124 -3.18 17.09 -24.84
CA GLY A 124 -3.27 15.71 -24.44
C GLY A 124 -1.98 15.16 -23.80
N GLN A 125 -1.04 16.04 -23.43
CA GLN A 125 0.18 15.66 -22.70
C GLN A 125 -0.02 15.72 -21.18
N LEU A 126 0.75 14.93 -20.43
CA LEU A 126 0.71 14.99 -18.99
C LEU A 126 1.14 16.37 -18.47
N ASN A 127 0.26 17.00 -17.72
CA ASN A 127 0.63 18.20 -16.97
C ASN A 127 1.58 17.87 -15.82
N LEU A 128 2.15 18.89 -15.17
CA LEU A 128 3.09 18.71 -14.06
C LEU A 128 2.54 17.82 -12.93
N GLN A 129 1.25 17.96 -12.60
CA GLN A 129 0.60 17.18 -11.54
C GLN A 129 0.50 15.70 -11.93
N GLY A 130 0.12 15.39 -13.18
CA GLY A 130 0.07 14.04 -13.72
C GLY A 130 1.46 13.40 -13.78
N SER A 131 2.45 14.14 -14.27
CA SER A 131 3.85 13.68 -14.39
C SER A 131 4.48 13.37 -13.03
N LEU A 132 4.33 14.26 -12.04
CA LEU A 132 4.83 14.03 -10.68
C LEU A 132 4.14 12.84 -10.01
N GLY A 133 2.81 12.75 -10.17
CA GLY A 133 2.06 11.63 -9.63
C GLY A 133 2.52 10.30 -10.23
N MET A 134 2.65 10.21 -11.55
CA MET A 134 3.11 9.00 -12.23
C MET A 134 4.53 8.65 -11.82
N ALA A 135 5.47 9.58 -11.87
CA ALA A 135 6.86 9.36 -11.51
C ALA A 135 6.99 8.85 -10.06
N ALA A 136 6.30 9.49 -9.10
CA ALA A 136 6.32 9.07 -7.71
C ALA A 136 5.76 7.64 -7.53
N GLY A 137 4.69 7.28 -8.25
CA GLY A 137 4.10 5.93 -8.22
C GLY A 137 5.05 4.86 -8.76
N VAL A 138 5.70 5.11 -9.91
CA VAL A 138 6.67 4.19 -10.51
C VAL A 138 7.87 3.98 -9.60
N VAL A 139 8.44 5.07 -9.05
CA VAL A 139 9.58 5.00 -8.13
C VAL A 139 9.19 4.32 -6.82
N ALA A 140 7.96 4.55 -6.32
CA ALA A 140 7.45 3.85 -5.15
C ALA A 140 7.38 2.33 -5.37
N LEU A 141 6.87 1.89 -6.51
CA LEU A 141 6.80 0.47 -6.87
C LEU A 141 8.19 -0.14 -6.98
N PHE A 142 9.16 0.58 -7.59
CA PHE A 142 10.55 0.16 -7.66
C PHE A 142 11.14 -0.08 -6.26
N PHE A 143 10.97 0.85 -5.32
CA PHE A 143 11.45 0.66 -3.95
C PHE A 143 10.72 -0.46 -3.21
N LEU A 144 9.46 -0.75 -3.56
CA LEU A 144 8.69 -1.85 -2.97
C LEU A 144 9.17 -3.22 -3.44
N THR A 145 9.84 -3.34 -4.58
CA THR A 145 10.42 -4.61 -5.04
C THR A 145 11.48 -5.13 -4.06
N SER A 146 12.25 -4.24 -3.43
CA SER A 146 13.33 -4.61 -2.51
C SER A 146 12.85 -5.43 -1.30
N PRO A 147 11.86 -5.00 -0.49
CA PRO A 147 11.30 -5.83 0.56
C PRO A 147 10.60 -7.07 0.02
N ALA A 148 9.91 -7.00 -1.12
CA ALA A 148 9.23 -8.16 -1.71
C ALA A 148 10.22 -9.27 -2.08
N ILE A 149 11.27 -8.95 -2.82
CA ILE A 149 12.32 -9.91 -3.20
C ILE A 149 13.03 -10.46 -1.96
N SER A 150 13.33 -9.61 -0.98
CA SER A 150 14.02 -10.04 0.25
C SER A 150 13.20 -10.98 1.14
N THR A 151 11.90 -11.18 0.86
CA THR A 151 11.06 -12.19 1.52
C THR A 151 11.14 -13.58 0.89
N LEU A 152 11.78 -13.73 -0.28
CA LEU A 152 11.98 -15.05 -0.89
C LEU A 152 12.85 -15.95 -0.01
N PRO A 153 12.60 -17.27 0.03
CA PRO A 153 13.20 -18.19 1.01
C PRO A 153 14.72 -18.13 1.09
N MET A 154 15.39 -17.99 -0.05
CA MET A 154 16.85 -17.97 -0.10
C MET A 154 17.49 -16.62 0.28
N MET A 155 16.73 -15.52 0.21
CA MET A 155 17.27 -14.17 0.34
C MET A 155 17.79 -13.80 1.74
N PRO A 156 17.17 -14.21 2.86
CA PRO A 156 17.72 -13.93 4.17
C PRO A 156 19.14 -14.48 4.37
N LYS A 157 19.42 -15.69 3.83
CA LYS A 157 20.77 -16.30 3.87
C LYS A 157 21.72 -15.59 2.90
N ALA A 158 21.28 -15.32 1.67
CA ALA A 158 22.10 -14.69 0.64
C ALA A 158 22.50 -13.24 0.98
N LEU A 159 21.62 -12.46 1.55
CA LEU A 159 21.85 -11.05 1.90
C LEU A 159 22.56 -10.88 3.24
N GLY A 160 22.42 -11.84 4.16
CA GLY A 160 22.81 -11.69 5.54
C GLY A 160 21.99 -10.65 6.31
N GLY A 161 22.01 -10.72 7.65
CA GLY A 161 21.07 -10.02 8.51
C GLY A 161 21.06 -8.49 8.36
N LYS A 162 22.22 -7.84 8.16
CA LYS A 162 22.31 -6.36 8.02
C LYS A 162 21.72 -5.88 6.67
N ARG A 163 22.07 -6.53 5.57
CA ARG A 163 21.58 -6.18 4.22
C ARG A 163 20.09 -6.49 4.07
N TRP A 164 19.65 -7.65 4.59
CA TRP A 164 18.25 -8.02 4.62
C TRP A 164 17.40 -6.99 5.37
N LYS A 165 17.82 -6.55 6.58
CA LYS A 165 17.13 -5.48 7.30
C LYS A 165 17.08 -4.17 6.53
N ARG A 166 18.13 -3.83 5.77
CA ARG A 166 18.15 -2.64 4.92
C ARG A 166 17.14 -2.76 3.78
N ALA A 167 17.10 -3.91 3.09
CA ALA A 167 16.13 -4.20 2.04
C ALA A 167 14.68 -4.06 2.55
N GLN A 168 14.36 -4.64 3.72
CA GLN A 168 13.05 -4.49 4.33
C GLN A 168 12.69 -3.02 4.66
N ARG A 169 13.68 -2.19 5.02
CA ARG A 169 13.44 -0.77 5.31
C ARG A 169 13.11 0.07 4.07
N MET A 170 13.43 -0.40 2.86
CA MET A 170 13.09 0.31 1.61
C MET A 170 11.58 0.45 1.43
N GLY A 171 10.76 -0.42 2.01
CA GLY A 171 9.31 -0.26 2.00
C GLY A 171 8.80 0.99 2.73
N TYR A 172 9.54 1.54 3.70
CA TYR A 172 9.20 2.84 4.26
C TYR A 172 9.46 3.98 3.28
N VAL A 173 10.52 3.86 2.46
CA VAL A 173 10.78 4.81 1.37
C VAL A 173 9.65 4.73 0.34
N SER A 174 9.25 3.50 -0.02
CA SER A 174 8.09 3.28 -0.89
C SER A 174 6.82 3.94 -0.32
N LEU A 175 6.51 3.77 0.96
CA LEU A 175 5.33 4.39 1.58
C LEU A 175 5.37 5.93 1.55
N ILE A 176 6.55 6.54 1.73
CA ILE A 176 6.72 8.00 1.58
C ILE A 176 6.42 8.42 0.14
N LEU A 177 6.96 7.70 -0.85
CA LEU A 177 6.72 7.98 -2.26
C LEU A 177 5.27 7.74 -2.67
N VAL A 178 4.61 6.70 -2.10
CA VAL A 178 3.16 6.51 -2.23
C VAL A 178 2.40 7.70 -1.67
N ALA A 179 2.77 8.23 -0.51
CA ALA A 179 2.13 9.42 0.05
C ALA A 179 2.30 10.63 -0.88
N VAL A 180 3.49 10.84 -1.46
CA VAL A 180 3.74 11.89 -2.47
C VAL A 180 2.87 11.68 -3.72
N HIS A 181 2.81 10.45 -4.25
CA HIS A 181 1.95 10.07 -5.37
C HIS A 181 0.47 10.42 -5.09
N LEU A 182 -0.02 10.06 -3.92
CA LEU A 182 -1.41 10.28 -3.54
C LEU A 182 -1.73 11.77 -3.33
N VAL A 183 -0.80 12.54 -2.75
CA VAL A 183 -0.92 14.00 -2.64
C VAL A 183 -0.94 14.63 -4.03
N ALA A 184 0.00 14.28 -4.90
CA ALA A 184 0.04 14.83 -6.26
C ALA A 184 -1.28 14.59 -6.99
N LEU A 185 -1.86 13.40 -6.88
CA LEU A 185 -3.08 13.06 -7.61
C LEU A 185 -4.39 13.46 -6.89
N GLY A 186 -4.40 13.58 -5.56
CA GLY A 186 -5.63 13.68 -4.77
C GLY A 186 -5.87 15.00 -4.07
N PHE A 187 -4.82 15.74 -3.70
CA PHE A 187 -4.88 16.84 -2.74
C PHE A 187 -5.95 17.89 -3.04
N LYS A 188 -6.05 18.35 -4.30
CA LYS A 188 -7.06 19.35 -4.68
C LYS A 188 -8.50 18.90 -4.39
N GLY A 189 -8.79 17.59 -4.55
CA GLY A 189 -10.10 17.03 -4.27
C GLY A 189 -10.35 16.80 -2.78
N TRP A 190 -9.29 16.60 -1.99
CA TRP A 190 -9.43 16.42 -0.53
C TRP A 190 -9.89 17.69 0.18
N LEU A 191 -9.51 18.85 -0.35
CA LEU A 191 -9.87 20.16 0.19
C LEU A 191 -11.30 20.60 -0.13
N LYS A 192 -12.07 19.78 -0.86
CA LYS A 192 -13.44 20.10 -1.27
C LYS A 192 -14.42 19.01 -0.79
N PRO A 193 -14.59 18.84 0.57
CA PRO A 193 -15.46 17.78 1.11
C PRO A 193 -16.93 17.92 0.67
N GLN A 194 -17.38 19.14 0.41
CA GLN A 194 -18.72 19.42 -0.13
C GLN A 194 -18.96 18.83 -1.54
N ALA A 195 -17.89 18.55 -2.28
CA ALA A 195 -17.97 17.91 -3.60
C ALA A 195 -17.79 16.38 -3.55
N TRP A 196 -17.72 15.79 -2.34
CA TRP A 196 -17.60 14.34 -2.21
C TRP A 196 -18.95 13.65 -2.44
N PRO A 197 -19.06 12.70 -3.37
CA PRO A 197 -20.29 11.94 -3.56
C PRO A 197 -20.79 11.33 -2.26
N ALA A 198 -22.01 11.65 -1.83
CA ALA A 198 -22.61 11.24 -0.56
C ALA A 198 -21.69 11.44 0.67
N GLY A 199 -20.82 12.45 0.66
CA GLY A 199 -19.85 12.69 1.73
C GLY A 199 -18.72 11.67 1.84
N MET A 200 -18.60 10.74 0.86
CA MET A 200 -17.58 9.70 0.88
C MET A 200 -16.21 10.25 0.44
N PRO A 201 -15.15 10.09 1.26
CA PRO A 201 -13.82 10.55 0.90
C PRO A 201 -13.27 9.81 -0.33
N SER A 202 -12.31 10.43 -1.03
CA SER A 202 -11.68 9.77 -2.18
C SER A 202 -10.83 8.59 -1.73
N ILE A 203 -10.71 7.57 -2.59
CA ILE A 203 -9.82 6.41 -2.33
C ILE A 203 -8.37 6.87 -2.12
N SER A 204 -7.93 7.93 -2.82
CA SER A 204 -6.60 8.50 -2.62
C SER A 204 -6.39 9.07 -1.21
N LEU A 205 -7.43 9.65 -0.59
CA LEU A 205 -7.35 10.13 0.79
C LEU A 205 -7.27 8.96 1.78
N LEU A 206 -8.11 7.93 1.61
CA LEU A 206 -8.07 6.74 2.47
C LEU A 206 -6.72 6.02 2.37
N ALA A 207 -6.20 5.86 1.15
CA ALA A 207 -4.89 5.27 0.92
C ALA A 207 -3.76 6.14 1.53
N PHE A 208 -3.86 7.47 1.44
CA PHE A 208 -2.90 8.37 2.08
C PHE A 208 -2.88 8.20 3.59
N ILE A 209 -4.04 8.18 4.23
CA ILE A 209 -4.15 7.93 5.67
C ILE A 209 -3.51 6.58 6.01
N ALA A 210 -3.86 5.52 5.28
CA ALA A 210 -3.30 4.19 5.49
C ALA A 210 -1.76 4.16 5.34
N ALA A 211 -1.19 4.87 4.36
CA ALA A 211 0.26 4.97 4.16
C ALA A 211 0.96 5.74 5.29
N MET A 212 0.31 6.77 5.83
CA MET A 212 0.88 7.62 6.88
C MET A 212 0.96 6.95 8.24
N VAL A 213 0.00 6.07 8.57
CA VAL A 213 -0.06 5.42 9.90
C VAL A 213 1.25 4.71 10.28
N PRO A 214 1.83 3.79 9.48
CA PRO A 214 3.09 3.13 9.83
C PRO A 214 4.28 4.10 9.90
N LEU A 215 4.27 5.18 9.13
CA LEU A 215 5.32 6.20 9.14
C LEU A 215 5.30 6.99 10.46
N ILE A 216 4.12 7.43 10.88
CA ILE A 216 3.92 8.17 12.14
C ILE A 216 4.30 7.31 13.34
N ILE A 217 3.80 6.06 13.37
CA ILE A 217 4.10 5.12 14.46
C ILE A 217 5.61 4.83 14.53
N ARG A 218 6.25 4.62 13.39
CA ARG A 218 7.70 4.42 13.35
C ARG A 218 8.45 5.62 13.92
N ARG A 219 8.08 6.85 13.54
CA ARG A 219 8.69 8.08 14.05
C ARG A 219 8.55 8.17 15.57
N LYS A 220 7.34 7.90 16.10
CA LYS A 220 7.10 7.88 17.54
C LYS A 220 8.00 6.89 18.27
N LEU A 221 8.10 5.65 17.78
CA LEU A 221 8.94 4.60 18.38
C LEU A 221 10.44 4.97 18.37
N ILE A 222 10.92 5.63 17.32
CA ILE A 222 12.31 6.11 17.25
C ILE A 222 12.53 7.20 18.29
N TYR A 223 11.63 8.15 18.39
CA TYR A 223 11.71 9.25 19.35
C TYR A 223 11.73 8.74 20.81
N GLU A 224 10.80 7.83 21.15
CA GLU A 224 10.72 7.24 22.48
C GLU A 224 11.98 6.42 22.85
N ARG A 225 12.60 5.78 21.87
CA ARG A 225 13.87 5.10 22.06
C ARG A 225 15.01 6.06 22.35
N GLN A 226 15.15 7.12 21.56
CA GLN A 226 16.19 8.15 21.74
C GLN A 226 16.05 8.85 23.10
N LYS A 227 14.80 9.14 23.51
CA LYS A 227 14.54 9.72 24.84
C LYS A 227 15.02 8.82 25.96
N ARG A 228 14.71 7.51 25.92
CA ARG A 228 15.18 6.53 26.92
C ARG A 228 16.70 6.38 26.93
N GLU A 229 17.35 6.43 25.78
CA GLU A 229 18.82 6.37 25.69
C GLU A 229 19.46 7.62 26.30
N ALA A 230 18.84 8.80 26.14
CA ALA A 230 19.32 10.05 26.75
C ALA A 230 19.07 10.14 28.27
N GLU A 231 18.00 9.50 28.78
CA GLU A 231 17.70 9.45 30.22
C GLU A 231 18.58 8.41 30.97
N ALA A 232 19.22 7.50 30.25
CA ALA A 232 20.09 6.45 30.82
C ALA A 232 21.60 6.80 30.77
N SER A 233 21.96 7.91 30.10
CA SER A 233 23.33 8.45 29.98
C SER A 233 23.60 9.52 31.02
#